data_258f6e5681797812a7425c2dbf064089
#
_entry.id   258f6e5681797812a7425c2dbf064089
#
_cell.length_a   1.000
_cell.length_b   1.000
_cell.length_c   1.000
_cell.angle_alpha   90.00
_cell.angle_beta   90.00
_cell.angle_gamma   90.00
#
_symmetry.space_group_name_H-M   'P 1'
#
loop_
_entity.id
_entity.type
_entity.pdbx_description
1 polymer ?
#
loop_
_entity_poly.entity_id
_entity_poly.type
_entity_poly.pdbx_seq_one_letter_code
_entity_poly.pdbx_strand_id
1 'polypeptide(L)'
;MAEDFTGHQIVKQGDLVFTPRDFDATPILSGIAPCDGCISNLYFVLYPHNISETFIPFINYFMWGVKWGGDIWKRLSYGMRFSYNFQQFGALPIAVPPIDTQRRIADFLDDKCGKIDRYIEKQQQIIDKLKEYKQAVITEAVTKGLNPEVPMKDSGIEWIGMIPEHWGIRRLRYLGTCINGISKGGEYFGSGYPFVSYGDVYKNMELPSSVAGLVETTEDEREWYSVKEGDVFFTRTSETIEEVALTSTCMKTIENATFAGFLIRFRPNTNLLTKGFSKYYFRSDKHRLFFVKEMNLVTRASLSQELLKRLPVLLPTIDEQLTIAAYLEQKCSNIDKAINKKYSVIEKLIKYKKSLIYEAVTGKLEV
;
A
#
# COMPACT_ATOMS: atom_id res chain seq x y z
N MET A 1 -1.82 -27.37 -23.87
CA MET A 1 -2.58 -26.73 -24.96
C MET A 1 -1.58 -25.93 -25.77
N ALA A 2 -1.45 -26.15 -27.07
CA ALA A 2 -0.65 -25.26 -27.91
C ALA A 2 -1.38 -23.93 -27.96
N GLU A 3 -0.75 -22.86 -27.49
CA GLU A 3 -1.30 -21.53 -27.61
C GLU A 3 -1.36 -21.15 -29.11
N ASP A 4 -2.53 -20.75 -29.57
CA ASP A 4 -2.73 -20.31 -30.94
C ASP A 4 -2.24 -18.86 -31.06
N PHE A 5 -1.11 -18.68 -31.74
CA PHE A 5 -0.52 -17.36 -32.03
C PHE A 5 -1.00 -16.76 -33.38
N THR A 6 -2.04 -17.34 -34.01
CA THR A 6 -2.67 -16.74 -35.17
C THR A 6 -3.24 -15.36 -34.77
N GLY A 7 -2.81 -14.31 -35.49
CA GLY A 7 -3.19 -12.92 -35.17
C GLY A 7 -2.15 -12.17 -34.30
N HIS A 8 -1.01 -12.74 -34.02
CA HIS A 8 0.12 -12.03 -33.44
C HIS A 8 1.08 -11.53 -34.51
N GLN A 9 1.79 -10.46 -34.22
CA GLN A 9 2.84 -9.92 -35.10
C GLN A 9 4.23 -10.24 -34.55
N ILE A 10 5.19 -10.40 -35.45
CA ILE A 10 6.59 -10.66 -35.09
C ILE A 10 7.24 -9.36 -34.64
N VAL A 11 8.06 -9.44 -33.60
CA VAL A 11 8.87 -8.35 -33.07
C VAL A 11 10.32 -8.81 -33.08
N LYS A 12 11.22 -7.98 -33.56
CA LYS A 12 12.66 -8.22 -33.53
C LYS A 12 13.33 -7.40 -32.43
N GLN A 13 14.46 -7.88 -31.96
CA GLN A 13 15.28 -7.13 -31.03
C GLN A 13 15.61 -5.75 -31.60
N GLY A 14 15.33 -4.69 -30.80
CA GLY A 14 15.56 -3.31 -31.22
C GLY A 14 14.34 -2.63 -31.82
N ASP A 15 13.27 -3.35 -32.15
CA ASP A 15 12.02 -2.74 -32.62
C ASP A 15 11.37 -1.91 -31.50
N LEU A 16 10.72 -0.82 -31.86
CA LEU A 16 9.95 0.00 -30.94
C LEU A 16 8.50 -0.46 -30.91
N VAL A 17 8.05 -0.91 -29.75
CA VAL A 17 6.64 -1.30 -29.54
C VAL A 17 5.89 -0.14 -28.90
N PHE A 18 4.75 0.22 -29.47
CA PHE A 18 3.93 1.36 -29.04
C PHE A 18 2.49 0.93 -28.74
N THR A 19 1.93 1.49 -27.66
CA THR A 19 0.53 1.27 -27.25
C THR A 19 -0.37 2.35 -27.87
N PRO A 20 -1.18 2.03 -28.91
CA PRO A 20 -1.99 3.02 -29.60
C PRO A 20 -3.34 3.30 -28.95
N ARG A 21 -3.73 2.56 -27.90
CA ARG A 21 -5.03 2.65 -27.22
C ARG A 21 -4.87 3.12 -25.79
N ASP A 22 -5.79 3.98 -25.36
CA ASP A 22 -5.83 4.53 -23.99
C ASP A 22 -4.46 5.07 -23.55
N PHE A 23 -3.69 5.65 -24.46
CA PHE A 23 -2.30 6.04 -24.22
C PHE A 23 -2.15 7.06 -23.10
N ASP A 24 -3.21 7.74 -22.70
CA ASP A 24 -3.22 8.65 -21.55
C ASP A 24 -3.19 7.87 -20.22
N ALA A 25 -3.99 6.82 -20.12
CA ALA A 25 -4.12 5.99 -18.91
C ALA A 25 -3.05 4.91 -18.81
N THR A 26 -2.43 4.50 -19.94
CA THR A 26 -1.43 3.43 -19.92
C THR A 26 -0.17 3.85 -19.15
N PRO A 27 0.34 3.04 -18.22
CA PRO A 27 1.59 3.33 -17.54
C PRO A 27 2.81 3.21 -18.48
N ILE A 28 2.73 2.34 -19.50
CA ILE A 28 3.81 2.11 -20.47
C ILE A 28 3.30 2.47 -21.87
N LEU A 29 3.83 3.57 -22.42
CA LEU A 29 3.47 4.05 -23.75
C LEU A 29 4.20 3.31 -24.87
N SER A 30 5.50 3.18 -24.72
CA SER A 30 6.38 2.53 -25.69
C SER A 30 7.57 1.91 -25.00
N GLY A 31 8.23 0.97 -25.69
CA GLY A 31 9.45 0.32 -25.23
C GLY A 31 10.18 -0.33 -26.39
N ILE A 32 11.49 -0.51 -26.23
CA ILE A 32 12.34 -1.19 -27.21
C ILE A 32 12.34 -2.68 -26.89
N ALA A 33 12.07 -3.52 -27.89
CA ALA A 33 12.06 -4.97 -27.73
C ALA A 33 13.44 -5.49 -27.34
N PRO A 34 13.58 -6.21 -26.20
CA PRO A 34 14.88 -6.70 -25.73
C PRO A 34 15.34 -7.97 -26.46
N CYS A 35 14.44 -8.66 -27.15
CA CYS A 35 14.69 -9.90 -27.89
C CYS A 35 13.64 -10.09 -28.98
N ASP A 36 13.90 -11.04 -29.87
CA ASP A 36 12.92 -11.50 -30.87
C ASP A 36 11.75 -12.21 -30.16
N GLY A 37 10.53 -12.03 -30.73
CA GLY A 37 9.33 -12.63 -30.16
C GLY A 37 8.08 -12.33 -30.97
N CYS A 38 6.93 -12.53 -30.35
CA CYS A 38 5.65 -12.13 -30.93
C CYS A 38 4.82 -11.32 -29.93
N ILE A 39 3.98 -10.42 -30.45
CA ILE A 39 3.12 -9.56 -29.65
C ILE A 39 1.74 -9.44 -30.30
N SER A 40 0.72 -9.15 -29.50
CA SER A 40 -0.64 -8.96 -29.96
C SER A 40 -0.73 -7.80 -31.00
N ASN A 41 -1.62 -7.95 -31.98
CA ASN A 41 -1.94 -6.89 -32.96
C ASN A 41 -2.57 -5.64 -32.36
N LEU A 42 -2.76 -5.60 -31.06
CA LEU A 42 -3.21 -4.39 -30.33
C LEU A 42 -2.12 -3.32 -30.22
N TYR A 43 -0.86 -3.70 -30.46
CA TYR A 43 0.30 -2.81 -30.42
C TYR A 43 0.78 -2.44 -31.81
N PHE A 44 1.46 -1.32 -31.95
CA PHE A 44 2.22 -1.01 -33.17
C PHE A 44 3.67 -1.42 -32.96
N VAL A 45 4.22 -2.17 -33.91
CA VAL A 45 5.64 -2.49 -33.98
C VAL A 45 6.26 -1.58 -35.03
N LEU A 46 7.22 -0.77 -34.62
CA LEU A 46 7.85 0.27 -35.42
C LEU A 46 9.34 -0.06 -35.56
N TYR A 47 9.82 0.01 -36.78
CA TYR A 47 11.23 -0.11 -37.13
C TYR A 47 11.65 1.02 -38.07
N PRO A 48 12.92 1.46 -38.08
CA PRO A 48 13.35 2.57 -38.89
C PRO A 48 13.33 2.18 -40.39
N HIS A 49 12.74 2.99 -41.22
CA HIS A 49 12.82 2.84 -42.68
C HIS A 49 14.24 3.15 -43.18
N ASN A 50 14.90 4.13 -42.53
CA ASN A 50 16.29 4.51 -42.78
C ASN A 50 17.08 4.58 -41.49
N ILE A 51 17.94 3.59 -41.27
CA ILE A 51 18.79 3.46 -40.06
C ILE A 51 19.80 4.61 -39.96
N SER A 52 20.21 5.20 -41.06
CA SER A 52 21.17 6.32 -41.09
C SER A 52 20.56 7.65 -40.59
N GLU A 53 19.23 7.75 -40.55
CA GLU A 53 18.54 8.96 -40.15
C GLU A 53 17.75 8.83 -38.83
N THR A 54 17.51 7.60 -38.34
CA THR A 54 16.64 7.36 -37.21
C THR A 54 17.29 6.49 -36.17
N PHE A 55 17.41 7.00 -34.96
CA PHE A 55 17.91 6.27 -33.78
C PHE A 55 16.75 5.92 -32.85
N ILE A 56 16.39 4.66 -32.77
CA ILE A 56 15.21 4.15 -32.03
C ILE A 56 15.19 4.59 -30.56
N PRO A 57 16.29 4.56 -29.78
CA PRO A 57 16.29 5.04 -28.41
C PRO A 57 15.86 6.52 -28.29
N PHE A 58 16.28 7.40 -29.21
CA PHE A 58 15.80 8.77 -29.23
C PHE A 58 14.31 8.86 -29.48
N ILE A 59 13.79 8.10 -30.44
CA ILE A 59 12.36 8.09 -30.78
C ILE A 59 11.54 7.60 -29.57
N ASN A 60 12.01 6.58 -28.87
CA ASN A 60 11.36 6.12 -27.65
C ASN A 60 11.28 7.24 -26.59
N TYR A 61 12.37 7.93 -26.32
CA TYR A 61 12.37 9.08 -25.42
C TYR A 61 11.49 10.23 -25.91
N PHE A 62 11.47 10.49 -27.20
CA PHE A 62 10.60 11.51 -27.80
C PHE A 62 9.13 11.22 -27.53
N MET A 63 8.67 9.97 -27.74
CA MET A 63 7.31 9.55 -27.45
C MET A 63 6.94 9.75 -25.99
N TRP A 64 7.81 9.37 -25.06
CA TRP A 64 7.62 9.62 -23.63
C TRP A 64 7.62 11.10 -23.29
N GLY A 65 8.53 11.88 -23.86
CA GLY A 65 8.61 13.32 -23.67
C GLY A 65 7.32 14.03 -24.08
N VAL A 66 6.80 13.73 -25.27
CA VAL A 66 5.55 14.31 -25.78
C VAL A 66 4.35 13.92 -24.92
N LYS A 67 4.30 12.68 -24.43
CA LYS A 67 3.25 12.25 -23.50
C LYS A 67 3.24 13.10 -22.22
N TRP A 68 4.40 13.42 -21.67
CA TRP A 68 4.50 14.11 -20.37
C TRP A 68 4.53 15.62 -20.46
N GLY A 69 5.03 16.17 -21.56
CA GLY A 69 5.31 17.60 -21.70
C GLY A 69 4.22 18.43 -22.36
N GLY A 70 3.18 17.81 -22.89
CA GLY A 70 2.10 18.56 -23.50
C GLY A 70 1.02 17.66 -24.11
N ASP A 71 -0.22 18.09 -24.03
CA ASP A 71 -1.38 17.38 -24.54
C ASP A 71 -1.50 17.36 -26.09
N ILE A 72 -0.39 17.59 -26.83
CA ILE A 72 -0.42 17.71 -28.29
C ILE A 72 -1.03 16.45 -28.90
N TRP A 73 -0.58 15.28 -28.49
CA TRP A 73 -1.09 14.03 -29.01
C TRP A 73 -2.54 13.77 -28.58
N LYS A 74 -2.92 14.15 -27.37
CA LYS A 74 -4.32 14.09 -26.93
C LYS A 74 -5.22 14.95 -27.80
N ARG A 75 -4.79 16.16 -28.14
CA ARG A 75 -5.55 17.08 -28.99
C ARG A 75 -5.73 16.58 -30.43
N LEU A 76 -4.80 15.73 -30.89
CA LEU A 76 -4.82 15.14 -32.22
C LEU A 76 -5.51 13.76 -32.23
N SER A 77 -5.90 13.21 -31.08
CA SER A 77 -6.60 11.94 -30.98
C SER A 77 -8.11 12.08 -31.16
N TYR A 78 -8.77 11.02 -31.59
CA TYR A 78 -10.19 10.98 -31.83
C TYR A 78 -10.91 10.03 -30.86
N GLY A 79 -12.13 10.42 -30.44
CA GLY A 79 -13.02 9.60 -29.64
C GLY A 79 -12.87 9.79 -28.12
N MET A 80 -13.72 9.08 -27.34
CA MET A 80 -13.74 9.16 -25.87
C MET A 80 -12.54 8.51 -25.19
N ARG A 81 -11.83 7.63 -25.92
CA ARG A 81 -10.58 7.01 -25.49
C ARG A 81 -9.47 7.55 -26.38
N PHE A 82 -8.45 8.14 -25.79
CA PHE A 82 -7.29 8.67 -26.51
C PHE A 82 -6.56 7.53 -27.23
N SER A 83 -6.95 7.29 -28.51
CA SER A 83 -6.47 6.17 -29.32
C SER A 83 -6.16 6.61 -30.72
N TYR A 84 -5.23 5.92 -31.38
CA TYR A 84 -4.89 6.13 -32.79
C TYR A 84 -5.06 4.83 -33.57
N ASN A 85 -5.57 4.92 -34.79
CA ASN A 85 -5.33 3.90 -35.79
C ASN A 85 -3.95 4.13 -36.43
N PHE A 86 -3.47 3.16 -37.20
CA PHE A 86 -2.13 3.22 -37.78
C PHE A 86 -1.92 4.44 -38.71
N GLN A 87 -2.93 4.80 -39.52
CA GLN A 87 -2.87 5.95 -40.41
C GLN A 87 -2.81 7.29 -39.64
N GLN A 88 -3.62 7.43 -38.58
CA GLN A 88 -3.62 8.61 -37.71
C GLN A 88 -2.28 8.74 -36.98
N PHE A 89 -1.75 7.61 -36.48
CA PHE A 89 -0.45 7.58 -35.82
C PHE A 89 0.68 8.00 -36.79
N GLY A 90 0.67 7.48 -38.01
CA GLY A 90 1.66 7.84 -39.04
C GLY A 90 1.63 9.31 -39.47
N ALA A 91 0.52 10.02 -39.22
CA ALA A 91 0.39 11.45 -39.49
C ALA A 91 0.88 12.36 -38.32
N LEU A 92 1.28 11.79 -37.17
CA LEU A 92 1.76 12.57 -36.03
C LEU A 92 3.10 13.21 -36.35
N PRO A 93 3.28 14.51 -36.09
CA PRO A 93 4.55 15.19 -36.31
C PRO A 93 5.60 14.73 -35.26
N ILE A 94 6.78 14.35 -35.73
CA ILE A 94 7.94 14.02 -34.94
C ILE A 94 9.09 14.95 -35.29
N ALA A 95 9.69 15.60 -34.31
CA ALA A 95 10.92 16.37 -34.52
C ALA A 95 12.11 15.40 -34.53
N VAL A 96 12.79 15.30 -35.66
CA VAL A 96 13.92 14.40 -35.86
C VAL A 96 15.18 15.24 -36.14
N PRO A 97 16.05 15.48 -35.16
CA PRO A 97 17.33 16.18 -35.40
C PRO A 97 18.32 15.24 -36.11
N PRO A 98 19.50 15.78 -36.55
CA PRO A 98 20.54 14.94 -37.14
C PRO A 98 20.90 13.74 -36.25
N ILE A 99 21.28 12.60 -36.87
CA ILE A 99 21.48 11.31 -36.21
C ILE A 99 22.48 11.40 -35.03
N ASP A 100 23.54 12.18 -35.15
CA ASP A 100 24.52 12.37 -34.06
C ASP A 100 23.91 13.11 -32.87
N THR A 101 23.00 14.04 -33.12
CA THR A 101 22.26 14.75 -32.07
C THR A 101 21.27 13.79 -31.37
N GLN A 102 20.58 12.93 -32.15
CA GLN A 102 19.70 11.90 -31.57
C GLN A 102 20.48 10.97 -30.62
N ARG A 103 21.66 10.53 -31.04
CA ARG A 103 22.54 9.68 -30.21
C ARG A 103 22.97 10.38 -28.93
N ARG A 104 23.48 11.60 -29.04
CA ARG A 104 23.90 12.39 -27.85
C ARG A 104 22.76 12.59 -26.86
N ILE A 105 21.55 12.91 -27.33
CA ILE A 105 20.39 13.09 -26.46
C ILE A 105 20.01 11.78 -25.80
N ALA A 106 19.98 10.66 -26.54
CA ALA A 106 19.63 9.36 -25.98
C ALA A 106 20.66 8.91 -24.92
N ASP A 107 21.97 8.99 -25.23
CA ASP A 107 23.04 8.63 -24.30
C ASP A 107 23.00 9.49 -23.03
N PHE A 108 22.77 10.80 -23.18
CA PHE A 108 22.58 11.70 -22.04
C PHE A 108 21.39 11.28 -21.18
N LEU A 109 20.25 10.98 -21.80
CA LEU A 109 19.04 10.58 -21.09
C LEU A 109 19.21 9.20 -20.43
N ASP A 110 19.89 8.24 -21.07
CA ASP A 110 20.21 6.96 -20.48
C ASP A 110 21.03 7.11 -19.20
N ASP A 111 22.09 7.94 -19.23
CA ASP A 111 22.91 8.21 -18.03
C ASP A 111 22.08 8.88 -16.92
N LYS A 112 21.36 9.97 -17.27
CA LYS A 112 20.63 10.76 -16.26
C LYS A 112 19.42 10.01 -15.70
N CYS A 113 18.61 9.41 -16.58
CA CYS A 113 17.44 8.62 -16.15
C CYS A 113 17.85 7.41 -15.35
N GLY A 114 18.91 6.69 -15.77
CA GLY A 114 19.44 5.56 -15.01
C GLY A 114 19.95 5.95 -13.62
N LYS A 115 20.55 7.13 -13.46
CA LYS A 115 20.91 7.67 -12.13
C LYS A 115 19.67 7.99 -11.30
N ILE A 116 18.66 8.64 -11.88
CA ILE A 116 17.41 8.97 -11.19
C ILE A 116 16.70 7.71 -10.74
N ASP A 117 16.57 6.69 -11.60
CA ASP A 117 15.91 5.42 -11.26
C ASP A 117 16.60 4.71 -10.10
N ARG A 118 17.94 4.65 -10.10
CA ARG A 118 18.70 4.12 -8.95
C ARG A 118 18.47 4.90 -7.66
N TYR A 119 18.31 6.24 -7.73
CA TYR A 119 17.97 7.04 -6.56
C TYR A 119 16.56 6.75 -6.06
N ILE A 120 15.58 6.60 -6.95
CA ILE A 120 14.19 6.23 -6.60
C ILE A 120 14.19 4.87 -5.90
N GLU A 121 14.87 3.88 -6.46
CA GLU A 121 14.98 2.55 -5.88
C GLU A 121 15.60 2.58 -4.46
N LYS A 122 16.69 3.34 -4.28
CA LYS A 122 17.30 3.52 -2.95
C LYS A 122 16.35 4.18 -1.95
N GLN A 123 15.56 5.19 -2.37
CA GLN A 123 14.57 5.80 -1.49
C GLN A 123 13.48 4.80 -1.11
N GLN A 124 13.02 3.95 -2.03
CA GLN A 124 12.06 2.90 -1.75
C GLN A 124 12.61 1.89 -0.74
N GLN A 125 13.83 1.42 -0.92
CA GLN A 125 14.50 0.51 0.04
C GLN A 125 14.62 1.12 1.44
N ILE A 126 14.87 2.43 1.54
CA ILE A 126 14.91 3.14 2.83
C ILE A 126 13.52 3.18 3.46
N ILE A 127 12.46 3.42 2.66
CA ILE A 127 11.08 3.40 3.15
C ILE A 127 10.75 2.03 3.74
N ASP A 128 11.10 0.96 3.06
CA ASP A 128 10.79 -0.40 3.51
C ASP A 128 11.53 -0.73 4.81
N LYS A 129 12.82 -0.38 4.92
CA LYS A 129 13.59 -0.50 6.17
C LYS A 129 13.03 0.36 7.31
N LEU A 130 12.52 1.55 7.04
CA LEU A 130 11.87 2.38 8.06
C LEU A 130 10.56 1.77 8.55
N LYS A 131 9.78 1.11 7.69
CA LYS A 131 8.57 0.37 8.08
C LYS A 131 8.93 -0.83 8.97
N GLU A 132 9.93 -1.61 8.58
CA GLU A 132 10.44 -2.73 9.39
C GLU A 132 10.95 -2.25 10.75
N TYR A 133 11.73 -1.18 10.77
CA TYR A 133 12.22 -0.56 12.02
C TYR A 133 11.08 -0.07 12.90
N LYS A 134 10.05 0.58 12.34
CA LYS A 134 8.86 0.98 13.08
C LYS A 134 8.19 -0.20 13.76
N GLN A 135 8.02 -1.30 13.03
CA GLN A 135 7.39 -2.51 13.57
C GLN A 135 8.25 -3.17 14.66
N ALA A 136 9.56 -3.21 14.47
CA ALA A 136 10.48 -3.73 15.50
C ALA A 136 10.43 -2.90 16.79
N VAL A 137 10.45 -1.56 16.68
CA VAL A 137 10.33 -0.64 17.82
C VAL A 137 9.01 -0.84 18.58
N ILE A 138 7.89 -0.98 17.85
CA ILE A 138 6.59 -1.25 18.46
C ILE A 138 6.66 -2.59 19.22
N THR A 139 7.09 -3.64 18.55
CA THR A 139 7.14 -4.99 19.11
C THR A 139 8.04 -5.05 20.34
N GLU A 140 9.21 -4.43 20.29
CA GLU A 140 10.15 -4.41 21.43
C GLU A 140 9.55 -3.66 22.63
N ALA A 141 9.02 -2.45 22.41
CA ALA A 141 8.46 -1.65 23.50
C ALA A 141 7.26 -2.32 24.19
N VAL A 142 6.36 -2.97 23.42
CA VAL A 142 5.16 -3.61 23.99
C VAL A 142 5.41 -5.00 24.56
N THR A 143 6.61 -5.59 24.35
CA THR A 143 6.95 -6.92 24.87
C THR A 143 8.06 -6.91 25.91
N LYS A 144 8.98 -5.94 25.86
CA LYS A 144 10.13 -5.84 26.77
C LYS A 144 10.15 -4.57 27.63
N GLY A 145 9.23 -3.62 27.33
CA GLY A 145 9.26 -2.31 28.00
C GLY A 145 10.32 -1.37 27.43
N LEU A 146 10.54 -0.27 28.13
CA LEU A 146 11.49 0.77 27.72
C LEU A 146 12.78 0.78 28.53
N ASN A 147 12.82 0.10 29.67
CA ASN A 147 14.00 0.04 30.53
C ASN A 147 14.74 -1.29 30.32
N PRO A 148 15.95 -1.29 29.72
CA PRO A 148 16.72 -2.50 29.47
C PRO A 148 17.31 -3.14 30.72
N GLU A 149 17.36 -2.43 31.86
CA GLU A 149 17.97 -2.87 33.09
C GLU A 149 17.01 -3.68 34.02
N VAL A 150 15.74 -3.83 33.63
CA VAL A 150 14.79 -4.60 34.42
C VAL A 150 15.08 -6.10 34.35
N PRO A 151 14.96 -6.86 35.44
CA PRO A 151 15.04 -8.30 35.40
C PRO A 151 13.99 -8.89 34.46
N MET A 152 14.40 -9.90 33.70
CA MET A 152 13.54 -10.56 32.70
C MET A 152 13.22 -11.99 33.16
N LYS A 153 12.00 -12.45 32.87
CA LYS A 153 11.58 -13.84 33.04
C LYS A 153 11.09 -14.42 31.70
N ASP A 154 11.16 -15.74 31.59
CA ASP A 154 10.48 -16.43 30.49
C ASP A 154 8.95 -16.31 30.66
N SER A 155 8.27 -15.89 29.63
CA SER A 155 6.80 -15.79 29.63
C SER A 155 6.10 -17.17 29.64
N GLY A 156 6.82 -18.26 29.38
CA GLY A 156 6.27 -19.59 29.14
C GLY A 156 5.51 -19.70 27.79
N ILE A 157 5.63 -18.69 26.91
CA ILE A 157 4.97 -18.64 25.61
C ILE A 157 6.05 -18.43 24.56
N GLU A 158 6.31 -19.47 23.77
CA GLU A 158 7.40 -19.55 22.80
C GLU A 158 7.53 -18.30 21.90
N TRP A 159 6.43 -17.82 21.32
CA TRP A 159 6.44 -16.68 20.41
C TRP A 159 6.56 -15.31 21.11
N ILE A 160 6.33 -15.21 22.40
CA ILE A 160 6.57 -14.00 23.20
C ILE A 160 8.04 -13.98 23.67
N GLY A 161 8.51 -15.07 24.26
CA GLY A 161 9.85 -15.18 24.82
C GLY A 161 9.98 -14.47 26.17
N MET A 162 11.10 -13.78 26.38
CA MET A 162 11.42 -13.06 27.63
C MET A 162 10.61 -11.77 27.75
N ILE A 163 10.11 -11.52 28.97
CA ILE A 163 9.35 -10.31 29.36
C ILE A 163 9.89 -9.78 30.70
N PRO A 164 9.63 -8.50 31.06
CA PRO A 164 9.94 -7.99 32.39
C PRO A 164 9.33 -8.85 33.51
N GLU A 165 10.11 -9.13 34.53
CA GLU A 165 9.72 -10.09 35.61
C GLU A 165 8.40 -9.69 36.28
N HIS A 166 8.18 -8.40 36.47
CA HIS A 166 6.99 -7.86 37.14
C HIS A 166 5.74 -7.82 36.24
N TRP A 167 5.87 -8.08 34.93
CA TRP A 167 4.69 -8.08 34.04
C TRP A 167 3.82 -9.31 34.26
N GLY A 168 2.49 -9.07 34.26
CA GLY A 168 1.50 -10.13 34.28
C GLY A 168 1.16 -10.60 32.86
N ILE A 169 0.59 -11.81 32.80
CA ILE A 169 0.01 -12.35 31.54
C ILE A 169 -1.40 -12.81 31.85
N ARG A 170 -2.37 -12.42 31.03
CA ARG A 170 -3.75 -12.92 31.11
C ARG A 170 -4.30 -13.21 29.72
N ARG A 171 -5.20 -14.20 29.60
CA ARG A 171 -5.92 -14.42 28.36
C ARG A 171 -6.95 -13.32 28.16
N LEU A 172 -7.18 -12.94 26.89
CA LEU A 172 -8.08 -11.84 26.49
C LEU A 172 -9.47 -11.98 27.10
N ARG A 173 -10.00 -13.21 27.24
CA ARG A 173 -11.30 -13.52 27.87
C ARG A 173 -11.47 -12.95 29.28
N TYR A 174 -10.38 -12.76 30.03
CA TYR A 174 -10.40 -12.24 31.39
C TYR A 174 -10.26 -10.72 31.46
N LEU A 175 -10.07 -10.07 30.32
CA LEU A 175 -9.86 -8.63 30.21
C LEU A 175 -11.05 -7.89 29.60
N GLY A 176 -12.00 -8.62 28.98
CA GLY A 176 -13.13 -7.98 28.33
C GLY A 176 -14.02 -8.97 27.56
N THR A 177 -14.89 -8.42 26.74
CA THR A 177 -15.86 -9.16 25.94
C THR A 177 -15.56 -9.04 24.45
N CYS A 178 -15.81 -10.12 23.71
CA CYS A 178 -15.68 -10.15 22.24
C CYS A 178 -17.05 -10.40 21.62
N ILE A 179 -17.43 -9.57 20.65
CA ILE A 179 -18.64 -9.77 19.84
C ILE A 179 -18.33 -9.50 18.36
N ASN A 180 -19.05 -10.21 17.47
CA ASN A 180 -19.05 -9.89 16.04
C ASN A 180 -19.92 -8.66 15.79
N GLY A 181 -19.69 -7.95 14.68
CA GLY A 181 -20.52 -6.83 14.27
C GLY A 181 -21.82 -7.27 13.58
N ILE A 182 -22.56 -6.27 13.10
CA ILE A 182 -23.84 -6.42 12.45
C ILE A 182 -23.67 -6.93 11.01
N SER A 183 -24.56 -7.84 10.61
CA SER A 183 -24.67 -8.30 9.22
C SER A 183 -26.04 -7.93 8.69
N LYS A 184 -26.07 -7.11 7.62
CA LYS A 184 -27.28 -6.63 6.95
C LYS A 184 -27.17 -6.83 5.44
N GLY A 185 -28.32 -6.84 4.76
CA GLY A 185 -28.40 -6.84 3.30
C GLY A 185 -27.89 -5.52 2.70
N GLY A 186 -27.54 -5.56 1.43
CA GLY A 186 -26.99 -4.40 0.74
C GLY A 186 -27.89 -3.17 0.73
N GLU A 187 -29.22 -3.37 0.80
CA GLU A 187 -30.27 -2.37 0.81
C GLU A 187 -30.27 -1.45 2.03
N TYR A 188 -29.64 -1.90 3.14
CA TYR A 188 -29.56 -1.10 4.39
C TYR A 188 -28.35 -0.16 4.44
N PHE A 189 -27.47 -0.20 3.42
CA PHE A 189 -26.26 0.61 3.40
C PHE A 189 -26.42 1.87 2.55
N GLY A 190 -25.69 2.93 2.92
CA GLY A 190 -25.64 4.21 2.20
C GLY A 190 -26.45 5.32 2.89
N SER A 191 -27.29 4.98 3.86
CA SER A 191 -28.06 5.94 4.66
C SER A 191 -28.10 5.51 6.13
N GLY A 192 -28.58 6.39 7.01
CA GLY A 192 -28.75 6.11 8.43
C GLY A 192 -27.58 6.59 9.29
N TYR A 193 -27.00 5.68 10.09
CA TYR A 193 -26.04 5.98 11.14
C TYR A 193 -24.62 5.54 10.78
N PRO A 194 -23.57 6.11 11.44
CA PRO A 194 -22.19 5.77 11.15
C PRO A 194 -21.91 4.27 11.25
N PHE A 195 -21.11 3.77 10.31
CA PHE A 195 -20.81 2.35 10.20
C PHE A 195 -19.31 2.13 9.99
N VAL A 196 -18.67 1.46 10.95
CA VAL A 196 -17.27 1.09 10.88
C VAL A 196 -17.11 -0.12 9.94
N SER A 197 -16.51 0.12 8.80
CA SER A 197 -16.27 -0.90 7.77
C SER A 197 -15.00 -1.72 8.07
N TYR A 198 -14.85 -2.84 7.37
CA TYR A 198 -13.61 -3.60 7.35
C TYR A 198 -12.40 -2.74 6.96
N GLY A 199 -12.56 -1.89 5.93
CA GLY A 199 -11.50 -1.02 5.44
C GLY A 199 -11.02 0.01 6.47
N ASP A 200 -11.90 0.51 7.34
CA ASP A 200 -11.53 1.45 8.39
C ASP A 200 -10.59 0.80 9.42
N VAL A 201 -10.83 -0.47 9.75
CA VAL A 201 -9.97 -1.24 10.66
C VAL A 201 -8.69 -1.73 9.99
N TYR A 202 -8.80 -2.23 8.77
CA TYR A 202 -7.66 -2.77 8.01
C TYR A 202 -6.57 -1.72 7.80
N LYS A 203 -6.95 -0.52 7.37
CA LYS A 203 -6.03 0.54 6.98
C LYS A 203 -5.45 1.33 8.15
N ASN A 204 -6.12 1.36 9.29
CA ASN A 204 -5.79 2.27 10.38
C ASN A 204 -5.47 1.52 11.68
N MET A 205 -4.36 1.87 12.33
CA MET A 205 -4.02 1.41 13.68
C MET A 205 -4.91 2.07 14.74
N GLU A 206 -5.34 3.28 14.47
CA GLU A 206 -6.30 4.06 15.24
C GLU A 206 -7.56 4.25 14.42
N LEU A 207 -8.72 3.92 14.98
CA LEU A 207 -10.00 4.04 14.27
C LEU A 207 -10.26 5.52 13.97
N PRO A 208 -10.60 5.88 12.71
CA PRO A 208 -10.96 7.24 12.38
C PRO A 208 -12.07 7.77 13.30
N SER A 209 -11.95 9.01 13.77
CA SER A 209 -12.96 9.63 14.64
C SER A 209 -14.31 9.88 13.94
N SER A 210 -14.32 9.85 12.61
CA SER A 210 -15.51 9.84 11.76
C SER A 210 -15.32 8.83 10.65
N VAL A 211 -16.36 8.06 10.35
CA VAL A 211 -16.39 7.05 9.28
C VAL A 211 -17.34 7.47 8.18
N ALA A 212 -16.98 7.16 6.94
CA ALA A 212 -17.78 7.50 5.77
C ALA A 212 -18.96 6.53 5.54
N GLY A 213 -18.86 5.31 6.06
CA GLY A 213 -19.89 4.30 5.93
C GLY A 213 -21.14 4.66 6.72
N LEU A 214 -22.32 4.40 6.13
CA LEU A 214 -23.61 4.57 6.79
C LEU A 214 -24.41 3.29 6.66
N VAL A 215 -25.22 2.99 7.70
CA VAL A 215 -26.13 1.84 7.70
C VAL A 215 -27.40 2.15 8.50
N GLU A 216 -28.53 1.70 8.02
CA GLU A 216 -29.80 1.81 8.74
C GLU A 216 -29.84 0.81 9.90
N THR A 217 -30.00 1.30 11.12
CA THR A 217 -29.99 0.53 12.35
C THR A 217 -31.08 0.98 13.31
N THR A 218 -31.60 0.02 14.09
CA THR A 218 -32.48 0.30 15.21
C THR A 218 -31.68 0.84 16.41
N GLU A 219 -32.37 1.36 17.40
CA GLU A 219 -31.77 1.85 18.64
C GLU A 219 -31.06 0.71 19.39
N ASP A 220 -31.74 -0.44 19.53
CA ASP A 220 -31.17 -1.64 20.17
C ASP A 220 -29.89 -2.13 19.49
N GLU A 221 -29.87 -2.08 18.14
CA GLU A 221 -28.67 -2.44 17.38
C GLU A 221 -27.51 -1.45 17.65
N ARG A 222 -27.79 -0.15 17.71
CA ARG A 222 -26.75 0.86 18.03
C ARG A 222 -26.24 0.72 19.45
N GLU A 223 -27.06 0.35 20.40
CA GLU A 223 -26.65 0.08 21.77
C GLU A 223 -25.74 -1.17 21.83
N TRP A 224 -26.20 -2.28 21.26
CA TRP A 224 -25.50 -3.57 21.29
C TRP A 224 -24.19 -3.54 20.53
N TYR A 225 -24.22 -3.02 19.31
CA TYR A 225 -23.05 -2.91 18.42
C TYR A 225 -22.33 -1.54 18.53
N SER A 226 -22.51 -0.82 19.63
CA SER A 226 -21.88 0.49 19.83
C SER A 226 -20.36 0.47 19.66
N VAL A 227 -19.79 1.61 19.27
CA VAL A 227 -18.36 1.85 19.08
C VAL A 227 -17.91 2.85 20.14
N LYS A 228 -17.26 2.36 21.20
CA LYS A 228 -16.86 3.16 22.37
C LYS A 228 -15.35 3.30 22.47
N GLU A 229 -14.93 4.37 23.11
CA GLU A 229 -13.54 4.60 23.46
C GLU A 229 -12.94 3.39 24.19
N GLY A 230 -11.76 2.96 23.77
CA GLY A 230 -11.07 1.78 24.29
C GLY A 230 -11.40 0.46 23.59
N ASP A 231 -12.44 0.42 22.74
CA ASP A 231 -12.73 -0.77 21.92
C ASP A 231 -11.57 -1.08 20.97
N VAL A 232 -11.25 -2.36 20.81
CA VAL A 232 -10.29 -2.85 19.83
C VAL A 232 -11.01 -3.72 18.82
N PHE A 233 -10.93 -3.36 17.54
CA PHE A 233 -11.54 -4.11 16.45
C PHE A 233 -10.50 -4.98 15.78
N PHE A 234 -10.85 -6.23 15.49
CA PHE A 234 -10.02 -7.20 14.79
C PHE A 234 -10.67 -7.56 13.46
N THR A 235 -9.90 -7.60 12.37
CA THR A 235 -10.37 -8.16 11.11
C THR A 235 -10.58 -9.66 11.25
N ARG A 236 -11.75 -10.16 10.79
CA ARG A 236 -12.17 -11.54 11.03
C ARG A 236 -11.79 -12.48 9.90
N THR A 237 -11.94 -12.06 8.66
CA THR A 237 -11.75 -12.92 7.47
C THR A 237 -10.85 -12.22 6.46
N SER A 238 -9.97 -12.98 5.82
CA SER A 238 -9.22 -12.53 4.65
C SER A 238 -8.87 -13.70 3.74
N GLU A 239 -8.44 -13.39 2.53
CA GLU A 239 -7.91 -14.36 1.58
C GLU A 239 -6.52 -14.84 2.02
N THR A 240 -5.78 -14.02 2.74
CA THR A 240 -4.45 -14.34 3.26
C THR A 240 -4.42 -14.30 4.78
N ILE A 241 -3.56 -15.13 5.39
CA ILE A 241 -3.38 -15.18 6.84
C ILE A 241 -2.74 -13.91 7.38
N GLU A 242 -1.96 -13.22 6.55
CA GLU A 242 -1.28 -11.98 6.87
C GLU A 242 -2.24 -10.82 7.15
N GLU A 243 -3.45 -10.89 6.64
CA GLU A 243 -4.45 -9.83 6.75
C GLU A 243 -5.50 -10.08 7.84
N VAL A 244 -5.58 -11.31 8.36
CA VAL A 244 -6.48 -11.65 9.46
C VAL A 244 -5.93 -11.11 10.79
N ALA A 245 -6.83 -10.76 11.70
CA ALA A 245 -6.52 -10.23 13.03
C ALA A 245 -5.71 -8.92 13.01
N LEU A 246 -5.76 -8.16 11.92
CA LEU A 246 -5.31 -6.77 11.97
C LEU A 246 -6.24 -5.96 12.87
N THR A 247 -5.69 -5.03 13.63
CA THR A 247 -6.45 -4.32 14.66
C THR A 247 -6.53 -2.83 14.43
N SER A 248 -7.61 -2.23 14.92
CA SER A 248 -7.74 -0.79 15.09
C SER A 248 -8.35 -0.48 16.44
N THR A 249 -7.78 0.47 17.17
CA THR A 249 -8.27 0.86 18.49
C THR A 249 -9.08 2.14 18.41
N CYS A 250 -10.26 2.14 19.02
CA CYS A 250 -11.12 3.31 19.11
C CYS A 250 -10.59 4.29 20.16
N MET A 251 -10.00 5.40 19.71
CA MET A 251 -9.42 6.39 20.62
C MET A 251 -10.47 7.38 21.17
N LYS A 252 -11.61 7.50 20.48
CA LYS A 252 -12.75 8.36 20.87
C LYS A 252 -14.04 7.70 20.42
N THR A 253 -15.04 7.66 21.30
CA THR A 253 -16.38 7.13 20.98
C THR A 253 -16.93 7.74 19.69
N ILE A 254 -17.47 6.91 18.81
CA ILE A 254 -18.21 7.35 17.63
C ILE A 254 -19.70 7.15 17.93
N GLU A 255 -20.36 8.26 18.18
CA GLU A 255 -21.76 8.25 18.63
C GLU A 255 -22.68 7.59 17.59
N ASN A 256 -23.60 6.75 18.09
CA ASN A 256 -24.56 5.99 17.29
C ASN A 256 -23.95 5.08 16.22
N ALA A 257 -22.63 4.84 16.25
CA ALA A 257 -21.97 3.99 15.29
C ALA A 257 -22.17 2.50 15.60
N THR A 258 -22.26 1.72 14.52
CA THR A 258 -22.16 0.24 14.55
C THR A 258 -20.97 -0.21 13.74
N PHE A 259 -20.70 -1.52 13.70
CA PHE A 259 -19.54 -2.07 12.98
C PHE A 259 -19.85 -3.36 12.24
N ALA A 260 -19.07 -3.65 11.21
CA ALA A 260 -19.29 -4.74 10.25
C ALA A 260 -19.18 -6.13 10.88
N GLY A 261 -20.01 -7.07 10.41
CA GLY A 261 -19.99 -8.49 10.82
C GLY A 261 -18.68 -9.21 10.51
N PHE A 262 -17.86 -8.65 9.60
CA PHE A 262 -16.50 -9.13 9.30
C PHE A 262 -15.43 -8.62 10.27
N LEU A 263 -15.86 -7.99 11.38
CA LEU A 263 -15.02 -7.53 12.47
C LEU A 263 -15.42 -8.22 13.77
N ILE A 264 -14.45 -8.37 14.67
CA ILE A 264 -14.70 -8.73 16.07
C ILE A 264 -14.29 -7.53 16.92
N ARG A 265 -15.23 -6.98 17.71
CA ARG A 265 -14.94 -5.97 18.72
C ARG A 265 -14.55 -6.67 20.02
N PHE A 266 -13.37 -6.35 20.55
CA PHE A 266 -13.00 -6.59 21.93
C PHE A 266 -13.23 -5.30 22.71
N ARG A 267 -14.05 -5.36 23.76
CA ARG A 267 -14.28 -4.27 24.71
C ARG A 267 -13.69 -4.63 26.04
N PRO A 268 -12.64 -3.92 26.51
CA PRO A 268 -12.13 -4.09 27.86
C PRO A 268 -13.21 -3.79 28.90
N ASN A 269 -13.32 -4.64 29.92
CA ASN A 269 -14.21 -4.42 31.08
C ASN A 269 -13.42 -4.32 32.38
N THR A 270 -12.10 -4.16 32.28
CA THR A 270 -11.16 -3.98 33.40
C THR A 270 -10.31 -2.74 33.17
N ASN A 271 -9.78 -2.16 34.23
CA ASN A 271 -8.84 -1.05 34.16
C ASN A 271 -7.37 -1.52 33.96
N LEU A 272 -7.18 -2.75 33.43
CA LEU A 272 -5.85 -3.34 33.24
C LEU A 272 -5.20 -3.02 31.91
N LEU A 273 -5.98 -2.48 30.95
CA LEU A 273 -5.50 -2.11 29.62
C LEU A 273 -5.87 -0.66 29.30
N THR A 274 -4.88 0.13 28.92
CA THR A 274 -5.10 1.49 28.39
C THR A 274 -5.30 1.45 26.87
N LYS A 275 -6.12 2.35 26.33
CA LYS A 275 -6.36 2.45 24.89
C LYS A 275 -5.07 2.73 24.09
N GLY A 276 -4.19 3.59 24.63
CA GLY A 276 -2.92 3.95 23.99
C GLY A 276 -1.96 2.75 23.89
N PHE A 277 -1.85 1.93 24.93
CA PHE A 277 -1.06 0.70 24.88
C PHE A 277 -1.69 -0.34 23.96
N SER A 278 -3.01 -0.57 24.03
CA SER A 278 -3.77 -1.50 23.20
C SER A 278 -3.57 -1.23 21.72
N LYS A 279 -3.56 0.06 21.30
CA LYS A 279 -3.31 0.49 19.91
C LYS A 279 -2.02 -0.13 19.32
N TYR A 280 -0.95 -0.12 20.08
CA TYR A 280 0.35 -0.66 19.64
C TYR A 280 0.48 -2.15 19.93
N TYR A 281 0.02 -2.58 21.10
CA TYR A 281 0.15 -3.96 21.55
C TYR A 281 -0.47 -4.93 20.56
N PHE A 282 -1.75 -4.74 20.20
CA PHE A 282 -2.46 -5.63 19.28
C PHE A 282 -2.03 -5.50 17.81
N ARG A 283 -1.23 -4.49 17.45
CA ARG A 283 -0.61 -4.34 16.12
C ARG A 283 0.81 -4.89 16.03
N SER A 284 1.37 -5.40 17.13
CA SER A 284 2.71 -5.96 17.12
C SER A 284 2.77 -7.31 16.38
N ASP A 285 3.94 -7.62 15.81
CA ASP A 285 4.13 -8.85 15.03
C ASP A 285 4.00 -10.12 15.89
N LYS A 286 4.25 -10.01 17.20
CA LYS A 286 4.13 -11.17 18.13
C LYS A 286 2.73 -11.77 18.13
N HIS A 287 1.67 -10.97 18.07
CA HIS A 287 0.29 -11.46 18.01
C HIS A 287 -0.01 -12.23 16.73
N ARG A 288 0.60 -11.83 15.65
CA ARG A 288 0.44 -12.53 14.36
C ARG A 288 0.95 -13.96 14.45
N LEU A 289 2.07 -14.19 15.12
CA LEU A 289 2.62 -15.54 15.33
C LEU A 289 1.62 -16.45 16.07
N PHE A 290 0.88 -15.91 17.06
CA PHE A 290 -0.19 -16.66 17.71
C PHE A 290 -1.27 -17.09 16.71
N PHE A 291 -1.77 -16.17 15.91
CA PHE A 291 -2.84 -16.48 14.96
C PHE A 291 -2.37 -17.40 13.86
N VAL A 292 -1.18 -17.19 13.30
CA VAL A 292 -0.58 -18.08 12.29
C VAL A 292 -0.44 -19.52 12.81
N LYS A 293 0.01 -19.69 14.06
CA LYS A 293 0.20 -21.04 14.67
C LYS A 293 -1.12 -21.74 14.96
N GLU A 294 -2.14 -21.00 15.41
CA GLU A 294 -3.40 -21.56 15.90
C GLU A 294 -4.50 -21.66 14.83
N MET A 295 -4.32 -21.00 13.68
CA MET A 295 -5.32 -21.04 12.60
C MET A 295 -4.99 -22.14 11.59
N ASN A 296 -5.92 -23.07 11.41
CA ASN A 296 -5.85 -24.05 10.32
C ASN A 296 -6.38 -23.43 9.03
N LEU A 297 -5.52 -23.37 8.01
CA LEU A 297 -5.87 -22.88 6.67
C LEU A 297 -6.53 -24.01 5.86
N VAL A 298 -7.82 -23.89 5.57
CA VAL A 298 -8.50 -24.80 4.62
C VAL A 298 -8.77 -24.08 3.30
N THR A 299 -9.42 -22.91 3.29
CA THR A 299 -9.73 -22.15 2.06
C THR A 299 -9.73 -20.63 2.28
N ARG A 300 -10.07 -20.18 3.48
CA ARG A 300 -10.00 -18.76 3.90
C ARG A 300 -9.59 -18.69 5.35
N ALA A 301 -8.68 -17.82 5.67
CA ALA A 301 -8.31 -17.54 7.05
C ALA A 301 -9.49 -16.84 7.76
N SER A 302 -9.97 -17.42 8.87
CA SER A 302 -11.08 -16.86 9.64
C SER A 302 -10.79 -16.91 11.14
N LEU A 303 -10.76 -15.72 11.76
CA LEU A 303 -10.63 -15.56 13.20
C LEU A 303 -11.97 -15.83 13.88
N SER A 304 -11.99 -16.81 14.80
CA SER A 304 -13.14 -17.03 15.68
C SER A 304 -13.01 -16.23 16.99
N GLN A 305 -14.17 -15.90 17.59
CA GLN A 305 -14.15 -15.27 18.93
C GLN A 305 -13.45 -16.17 19.97
N GLU A 306 -13.62 -17.49 19.88
CA GLU A 306 -13.03 -18.44 20.82
C GLU A 306 -11.50 -18.48 20.69
N LEU A 307 -10.97 -18.39 19.48
CA LEU A 307 -9.53 -18.27 19.29
C LEU A 307 -9.03 -16.92 19.82
N LEU A 308 -9.71 -15.81 19.48
CA LEU A 308 -9.35 -14.49 19.99
C LEU A 308 -9.36 -14.42 21.51
N LYS A 309 -10.35 -14.99 22.19
CA LYS A 309 -10.44 -15.05 23.65
C LYS A 309 -9.29 -15.82 24.33
N ARG A 310 -8.62 -16.71 23.58
CA ARG A 310 -7.43 -17.46 24.07
C ARG A 310 -6.13 -16.66 23.98
N LEU A 311 -6.10 -15.55 23.24
CA LEU A 311 -4.90 -14.72 23.04
C LEU A 311 -4.31 -14.33 24.39
N PRO A 312 -3.04 -14.65 24.68
CA PRO A 312 -2.35 -14.16 25.86
C PRO A 312 -1.98 -12.68 25.68
N VAL A 313 -2.25 -11.89 26.71
CA VAL A 313 -2.02 -10.44 26.75
C VAL A 313 -1.05 -10.12 27.88
N LEU A 314 0.02 -9.39 27.53
CA LEU A 314 0.98 -8.87 28.48
C LEU A 314 0.40 -7.65 29.19
N LEU A 315 0.61 -7.57 30.51
CA LEU A 315 0.06 -6.52 31.35
C LEU A 315 1.19 -5.81 32.10
N PRO A 316 1.83 -4.80 31.52
CA PRO A 316 2.61 -3.81 32.24
C PRO A 316 1.76 -3.12 33.29
N THR A 317 2.36 -2.43 34.25
CA THR A 317 1.63 -1.48 35.08
C THR A 317 0.99 -0.39 34.24
N ILE A 318 -0.08 0.24 34.73
CA ILE A 318 -0.77 1.31 34.00
C ILE A 318 0.19 2.46 33.64
N ASP A 319 1.07 2.84 34.54
CA ASP A 319 2.06 3.90 34.33
C ASP A 319 3.07 3.52 33.25
N GLU A 320 3.51 2.25 33.20
CA GLU A 320 4.35 1.76 32.11
C GLU A 320 3.60 1.74 30.77
N GLN A 321 2.33 1.33 30.74
CA GLN A 321 1.51 1.35 29.53
C GLN A 321 1.38 2.77 28.98
N LEU A 322 1.14 3.76 29.85
CA LEU A 322 1.06 5.17 29.45
C LEU A 322 2.40 5.68 28.92
N THR A 323 3.50 5.33 29.59
CA THR A 323 4.84 5.72 29.17
C THR A 323 5.23 5.09 27.84
N ILE A 324 4.96 3.78 27.66
CA ILE A 324 5.19 3.06 26.41
C ILE A 324 4.36 3.68 25.27
N ALA A 325 3.08 3.95 25.51
CA ALA A 325 2.20 4.57 24.52
C ALA A 325 2.70 5.96 24.09
N ALA A 326 3.10 6.80 25.03
CA ALA A 326 3.63 8.14 24.75
C ALA A 326 4.96 8.07 23.96
N TYR A 327 5.86 7.18 24.34
CA TYR A 327 7.11 6.93 23.61
C TYR A 327 6.83 6.49 22.17
N LEU A 328 5.95 5.51 21.99
CA LEU A 328 5.61 4.98 20.66
C LEU A 328 4.90 6.02 19.80
N GLU A 329 4.02 6.84 20.36
CA GLU A 329 3.36 7.94 19.66
C GLU A 329 4.40 8.89 19.02
N GLN A 330 5.34 9.36 19.83
CA GLN A 330 6.41 10.23 19.38
C GLN A 330 7.33 9.56 18.35
N LYS A 331 7.76 8.33 18.66
CA LYS A 331 8.73 7.59 17.83
C LYS A 331 8.15 7.23 16.47
N CYS A 332 6.92 6.67 16.44
CA CYS A 332 6.23 6.32 15.21
C CYS A 332 5.91 7.56 14.37
N SER A 333 5.44 8.66 14.99
CA SER A 333 5.21 9.92 14.28
C SER A 333 6.48 10.43 13.59
N ASN A 334 7.64 10.35 14.23
CA ASN A 334 8.90 10.77 13.63
C ASN A 334 9.31 9.87 12.46
N ILE A 335 9.11 8.54 12.59
CA ILE A 335 9.36 7.60 11.50
C ILE A 335 8.41 7.85 10.33
N ASP A 336 7.12 8.06 10.57
CA ASP A 336 6.14 8.35 9.54
C ASP A 336 6.44 9.66 8.79
N LYS A 337 6.88 10.71 9.50
CA LYS A 337 7.37 11.94 8.88
C LYS A 337 8.59 11.69 7.98
N ALA A 338 9.52 10.83 8.41
CA ALA A 338 10.67 10.46 7.59
C ALA A 338 10.24 9.69 6.32
N ILE A 339 9.31 8.74 6.44
CA ILE A 339 8.74 7.99 5.31
C ILE A 339 8.06 8.94 4.31
N ASN A 340 7.20 9.85 4.80
CA ASN A 340 6.49 10.82 3.95
C ASN A 340 7.46 11.76 3.22
N LYS A 341 8.55 12.17 3.88
CA LYS A 341 9.60 12.95 3.22
C LYS A 341 10.26 12.16 2.08
N LYS A 342 10.49 10.85 2.25
CA LYS A 342 11.04 9.99 1.19
C LYS A 342 10.08 9.84 0.01
N TYR A 343 8.78 9.65 0.25
CA TYR A 343 7.78 9.64 -0.82
C TYR A 343 7.77 10.97 -1.59
N SER A 344 7.83 12.12 -0.90
CA SER A 344 7.91 13.43 -1.55
C SER A 344 9.17 13.57 -2.42
N VAL A 345 10.31 13.00 -2.00
CA VAL A 345 11.53 12.97 -2.82
C VAL A 345 11.33 12.13 -4.07
N ILE A 346 10.73 10.94 -3.96
CA ILE A 346 10.42 10.07 -5.12
C ILE A 346 9.52 10.81 -6.12
N GLU A 347 8.46 11.45 -5.65
CA GLU A 347 7.57 12.23 -6.53
C GLU A 347 8.31 13.35 -7.29
N LYS A 348 9.18 14.07 -6.59
CA LYS A 348 9.99 15.12 -7.21
C LYS A 348 10.96 14.56 -8.25
N LEU A 349 11.60 13.43 -7.96
CA LEU A 349 12.50 12.76 -8.91
C LEU A 349 11.75 12.28 -10.16
N ILE A 350 10.55 11.72 -10.00
CA ILE A 350 9.70 11.32 -11.13
C ILE A 350 9.31 12.54 -11.99
N LYS A 351 8.90 13.64 -11.35
CA LYS A 351 8.57 14.89 -12.06
C LYS A 351 9.78 15.45 -12.80
N TYR A 352 10.92 15.47 -12.14
CA TYR A 352 12.18 15.93 -12.72
C TYR A 352 12.60 15.08 -13.93
N LYS A 353 12.53 13.73 -13.81
CA LYS A 353 12.80 12.80 -14.92
C LYS A 353 11.92 13.10 -16.14
N LYS A 354 10.62 13.31 -15.91
CA LYS A 354 9.66 13.65 -16.99
C LYS A 354 10.01 14.98 -17.67
N SER A 355 10.33 16.02 -16.91
CA SER A 355 10.74 17.33 -17.44
C SER A 355 12.03 17.23 -18.22
N LEU A 356 13.03 16.54 -17.67
CA LEU A 356 14.32 16.34 -18.30
C LEU A 356 14.20 15.68 -19.68
N ILE A 357 13.41 14.60 -19.76
CA ILE A 357 13.17 13.91 -21.03
C ILE A 357 12.49 14.86 -22.03
N TYR A 358 11.42 15.53 -21.60
CA TYR A 358 10.70 16.47 -22.46
C TYR A 358 11.59 17.60 -22.98
N GLU A 359 12.38 18.23 -22.11
CA GLU A 359 13.24 19.35 -22.48
C GLU A 359 14.37 18.92 -23.42
N ALA A 360 14.98 17.76 -23.18
CA ALA A 360 16.04 17.23 -24.02
C ALA A 360 15.54 16.87 -25.42
N VAL A 361 14.41 16.14 -25.52
CA VAL A 361 13.90 15.69 -26.86
C VAL A 361 13.24 16.81 -27.65
N THR A 362 12.87 17.92 -27.00
CA THR A 362 12.29 19.10 -27.69
C THR A 362 13.31 20.21 -27.97
N GLY A 363 14.58 19.98 -27.65
CA GLY A 363 15.64 20.96 -27.86
C GLY A 363 15.61 22.17 -26.93
N LYS A 364 14.84 22.10 -25.83
CA LYS A 364 14.82 23.13 -24.78
C LYS A 364 16.03 23.06 -23.84
N LEU A 365 16.62 21.88 -23.76
CA LEU A 365 17.86 21.62 -23.07
C LEU A 365 18.96 21.33 -24.11
N GLU A 366 20.03 22.09 -24.07
CA GLU A 366 21.22 21.83 -24.89
C GLU A 366 21.99 20.63 -24.30
N VAL A 367 22.23 19.60 -25.14
CA VAL A 367 22.85 18.33 -24.75
C VAL A 367 24.10 18.08 -25.60
#